data_b14cea9c64e7bda7d7ed7e5146034fc6
#
_entry.id   b14cea9c64e7bda7d7ed7e5146034fc6
#
_cell.length_a   1.000
_cell.length_b   1.000
_cell.length_c   1.000
_cell.angle_alpha   90.00
_cell.angle_beta   90.00
_cell.angle_gamma   90.00
#
_symmetry.space_group_name_H-M   'P 1'
#
loop_
_entity.id
_entity.type
_entity.pdbx_description
1 polymer ?
#
loop_
_entity_poly.entity_id
_entity_poly.type
_entity_poly.pdbx_seq_one_letter_code
_entity_poly.pdbx_strand_id
1 'polypeptide(L)'
;SLKYKVGIIPHVVDYDNVVSRVYNKSILIIDIKTKDVEKIIDEICSCDVIVSSSLHGLIVAHAYRIPALWFSFSDKLVGDNVKFRDYFLSVELPLYTAFSYESVNLSSIEGVCSFFSKRRCYSLPSGKILIERSNDLIAKAPFDILEDKLRLLKNLIEEKCYENHRFN
;
A
#
# COMPACT_ATOMS: atom_id res chain seq x y z
N SER A 1 12.53 -0.35 16.11
CA SER A 1 11.32 0.38 15.71
C SER A 1 10.09 -0.42 16.11
N LEU A 2 9.07 0.23 16.64
CA LEU A 2 7.78 -0.41 16.90
C LEU A 2 7.24 -0.94 15.56
N LYS A 3 6.89 -2.23 15.53
CA LYS A 3 6.30 -2.85 14.36
C LYS A 3 4.80 -3.08 14.61
N TYR A 4 3.98 -2.47 13.77
CA TYR A 4 2.54 -2.66 13.79
C TYR A 4 2.13 -3.85 12.94
N LYS A 5 1.08 -4.57 13.35
CA LYS A 5 0.55 -5.67 12.54
C LYS A 5 -0.26 -5.18 11.34
N VAL A 6 -0.98 -4.08 11.52
CA VAL A 6 -1.87 -3.52 10.49
C VAL A 6 -1.68 -2.02 10.44
N GLY A 7 -1.47 -1.47 9.25
CA GLY A 7 -1.61 -0.05 8.96
C GLY A 7 -2.94 0.21 8.24
N ILE A 8 -3.63 1.27 8.62
CA ILE A 8 -4.84 1.72 7.94
C ILE A 8 -4.58 3.10 7.36
N ILE A 9 -4.73 3.23 6.05
CA ILE A 9 -4.56 4.51 5.32
C ILE A 9 -5.93 4.92 4.75
N PRO A 10 -6.73 5.68 5.52
CA PRO A 10 -7.99 6.20 5.01
C PRO A 10 -7.74 7.34 4.02
N HIS A 11 -8.65 7.49 3.06
CA HIS A 11 -8.73 8.72 2.29
C HIS A 11 -9.08 9.89 3.22
N VAL A 12 -8.68 11.09 2.83
CA VAL A 12 -8.84 12.32 3.65
C VAL A 12 -10.27 12.51 4.18
N VAL A 13 -11.28 12.16 3.38
CA VAL A 13 -12.70 12.30 3.77
C VAL A 13 -13.17 11.25 4.77
N ASP A 14 -12.43 10.15 4.93
CA ASP A 14 -12.79 9.03 5.81
C ASP A 14 -11.99 9.00 7.12
N TYR A 15 -10.97 9.86 7.25
CA TYR A 15 -10.00 9.80 8.34
C TYR A 15 -10.66 9.82 9.72
N ASP A 16 -11.48 10.84 10.00
CA ASP A 16 -12.11 11.01 11.31
C ASP A 16 -13.08 9.86 11.64
N ASN A 17 -13.76 9.32 10.61
CA ASN A 17 -14.63 8.16 10.76
C ASN A 17 -13.84 6.90 11.14
N VAL A 18 -12.69 6.67 10.53
CA VAL A 18 -11.83 5.51 10.83
C VAL A 18 -11.21 5.66 12.22
N VAL A 19 -10.69 6.83 12.57
CA VAL A 19 -10.12 7.11 13.90
C VAL A 19 -11.13 6.84 15.01
N SER A 20 -12.41 7.21 14.81
CA SER A 20 -13.46 7.02 15.82
C SER A 20 -13.92 5.56 16.00
N ARG A 21 -13.53 4.65 15.11
CA ARG A 21 -14.02 3.25 15.09
C ARG A 21 -12.96 2.19 15.37
N VAL A 22 -11.68 2.52 15.19
CA VAL A 22 -10.60 1.54 15.34
C VAL A 22 -9.88 1.75 16.67
N TYR A 23 -10.03 0.80 17.57
CA TYR A 23 -9.47 0.83 18.93
C TYR A 23 -8.55 -0.36 19.16
N ASN A 24 -7.33 -0.32 18.60
CA ASN A 24 -6.32 -1.35 18.87
C ASN A 24 -4.91 -0.75 18.78
N LYS A 25 -4.11 -0.89 19.83
CA LYS A 25 -2.74 -0.33 19.90
C LYS A 25 -1.75 -0.94 18.90
N SER A 26 -2.04 -2.12 18.38
CA SER A 26 -1.21 -2.77 17.35
C SER A 26 -1.63 -2.41 15.93
N ILE A 27 -2.58 -1.50 15.77
CA ILE A 27 -3.04 -0.96 14.49
C ILE A 27 -2.63 0.50 14.41
N LEU A 28 -1.93 0.87 13.36
CA LEU A 28 -1.52 2.24 13.08
C LEU A 28 -2.48 2.87 12.08
N ILE A 29 -3.11 3.98 12.44
CA ILE A 29 -3.87 4.81 11.48
C ILE A 29 -2.92 5.88 10.96
N ILE A 30 -2.66 5.86 9.65
CA ILE A 30 -1.67 6.72 8.98
C ILE A 30 -2.41 7.89 8.32
N ASP A 31 -2.08 9.12 8.74
CA ASP A 31 -2.65 10.34 8.19
C ASP A 31 -1.85 10.85 6.99
N ILE A 32 -2.43 10.71 5.79
CA ILE A 32 -1.79 11.17 4.55
C ILE A 32 -1.92 12.68 4.29
N LYS A 33 -2.52 13.46 5.19
CA LYS A 33 -2.61 14.93 5.07
C LYS A 33 -1.30 15.64 5.42
N THR A 34 -0.36 14.95 6.10
CA THR A 34 0.92 15.53 6.46
C THR A 34 1.78 15.86 5.23
N LYS A 35 2.62 16.89 5.34
CA LYS A 35 3.63 17.22 4.33
C LYS A 35 4.94 16.43 4.52
N ASP A 36 5.07 15.73 5.63
CA ASP A 36 6.23 14.90 5.96
C ASP A 36 6.10 13.54 5.29
N VAL A 37 6.59 13.46 4.06
CA VAL A 37 6.52 12.25 3.22
C VAL A 37 7.35 11.12 3.81
N GLU A 38 8.52 11.43 4.37
CA GLU A 38 9.42 10.43 4.97
C GLU A 38 8.74 9.74 6.15
N LYS A 39 8.07 10.52 7.01
CA LYS A 39 7.29 9.99 8.12
C LYS A 39 6.22 9.01 7.65
N ILE A 40 5.45 9.36 6.60
CA ILE A 40 4.41 8.46 6.05
C ILE A 40 5.05 7.15 5.57
N ILE A 41 6.17 7.23 4.86
CA ILE A 41 6.88 6.04 4.37
C ILE A 41 7.34 5.16 5.54
N ASP A 42 7.93 5.76 6.56
CA ASP A 42 8.38 5.04 7.76
C ASP A 42 7.21 4.38 8.51
N GLU A 43 6.08 5.07 8.63
CA GLU A 43 4.86 4.53 9.22
C GLU A 43 4.34 3.34 8.41
N ILE A 44 4.27 3.45 7.08
CA ILE A 44 3.88 2.34 6.19
C ILE A 44 4.85 1.17 6.35
N CYS A 45 6.16 1.42 6.30
CA CYS A 45 7.21 0.41 6.44
C CYS A 45 7.24 -0.25 7.83
N SER A 46 6.62 0.34 8.84
CA SER A 46 6.49 -0.24 10.17
C SER A 46 5.35 -1.25 10.30
N CYS A 47 4.52 -1.43 9.26
CA CYS A 47 3.35 -2.30 9.26
C CYS A 47 3.60 -3.61 8.50
N ASP A 48 2.97 -4.71 8.96
CA ASP A 48 3.04 -5.99 8.24
C ASP A 48 2.10 -6.03 7.03
N VAL A 49 0.92 -5.40 7.12
CA VAL A 49 -0.06 -5.28 6.03
C VAL A 49 -0.74 -3.91 6.06
N ILE A 50 -1.24 -3.47 4.91
CA ILE A 50 -1.92 -2.17 4.76
C ILE A 50 -3.36 -2.37 4.26
N VAL A 51 -4.30 -1.73 4.94
CA VAL A 51 -5.69 -1.53 4.50
C VAL A 51 -5.84 -0.09 4.05
N SER A 52 -6.24 0.18 2.81
CA SER A 52 -6.27 1.56 2.32
C SER A 52 -7.48 1.87 1.46
N SER A 53 -8.10 3.05 1.65
CA SER A 53 -9.03 3.65 0.69
C SER A 53 -8.36 4.71 -0.19
N SER A 54 -7.05 4.93 -0.02
CA SER A 54 -6.24 5.81 -0.85
C SER A 54 -5.42 5.03 -1.86
N LEU A 55 -5.50 5.41 -3.14
CA LEU A 55 -4.66 4.81 -4.18
C LEU A 55 -3.16 5.02 -3.89
N HIS A 56 -2.76 6.21 -3.42
CA HIS A 56 -1.36 6.48 -3.06
C HIS A 56 -0.88 5.54 -1.95
N GLY A 57 -1.73 5.24 -0.96
CA GLY A 57 -1.41 4.29 0.09
C GLY A 57 -1.12 2.89 -0.45
N LEU A 58 -1.89 2.42 -1.45
CA LEU A 58 -1.64 1.13 -2.12
C LEU A 58 -0.33 1.15 -2.91
N ILE A 59 -0.11 2.20 -3.71
CA ILE A 59 1.10 2.32 -4.56
C ILE A 59 2.35 2.31 -3.68
N VAL A 60 2.39 3.13 -2.62
CA VAL A 60 3.55 3.20 -1.73
C VAL A 60 3.77 1.88 -1.00
N ALA A 61 2.72 1.26 -0.44
CA ALA A 61 2.85 -0.03 0.23
C ALA A 61 3.43 -1.10 -0.72
N HIS A 62 2.91 -1.20 -1.94
CA HIS A 62 3.41 -2.16 -2.94
C HIS A 62 4.85 -1.86 -3.37
N ALA A 63 5.23 -0.58 -3.52
CA ALA A 63 6.60 -0.20 -3.84
C ALA A 63 7.60 -0.65 -2.76
N TYR A 64 7.17 -0.65 -1.49
CA TYR A 64 7.95 -1.15 -0.35
C TYR A 64 7.68 -2.63 -0.03
N ARG A 65 7.04 -3.37 -0.95
CA ARG A 65 6.77 -4.81 -0.83
C ARG A 65 5.89 -5.17 0.37
N ILE A 66 5.02 -4.26 0.79
CA ILE A 66 4.08 -4.48 1.88
C ILE A 66 2.73 -4.86 1.28
N PRO A 67 2.15 -6.03 1.66
CA PRO A 67 0.83 -6.41 1.18
C PRO A 67 -0.21 -5.36 1.53
N ALA A 68 -0.99 -4.91 0.54
CA ALA A 68 -2.02 -3.91 0.72
C ALA A 68 -3.31 -4.28 -0.02
N LEU A 69 -4.46 -4.01 0.60
CA LEU A 69 -5.78 -4.24 0.01
C LEU A 69 -6.59 -2.95 -0.01
N TRP A 70 -7.31 -2.77 -1.11
CA TRP A 70 -8.20 -1.64 -1.30
C TRP A 70 -9.53 -1.86 -0.56
N PHE A 71 -9.86 -0.91 0.33
CA PHE A 71 -11.10 -0.88 1.11
C PHE A 71 -11.89 0.40 0.85
N SER A 72 -13.21 0.31 1.00
CA SER A 72 -14.10 1.47 1.10
C SER A 72 -14.54 1.62 2.56
N PHE A 73 -14.34 2.82 3.13
CA PHE A 73 -14.76 3.15 4.49
C PHE A 73 -16.07 3.93 4.54
N SER A 74 -16.49 4.48 3.39
CA SER A 74 -17.77 5.18 3.24
C SER A 74 -18.16 5.27 1.76
N ASP A 75 -19.40 5.69 1.51
CA ASP A 75 -19.90 5.98 0.15
C ASP A 75 -19.55 7.40 -0.30
N LYS A 76 -18.71 8.12 0.46
CA LYS A 76 -18.34 9.51 0.16
C LYS A 76 -17.29 9.66 -0.94
N LEU A 77 -16.59 8.58 -1.27
CA LEU A 77 -15.63 8.58 -2.37
C LEU A 77 -16.38 8.51 -3.69
N VAL A 78 -16.57 9.68 -4.30
CA VAL A 78 -17.22 9.83 -5.61
C VAL A 78 -16.19 9.53 -6.70
N GLY A 79 -16.53 8.66 -7.65
CA GLY A 79 -15.72 8.35 -8.83
C GLY A 79 -16.03 6.96 -9.36
N ASP A 80 -15.60 6.70 -10.59
CA ASP A 80 -15.78 5.43 -11.31
C ASP A 80 -14.72 4.36 -10.97
N ASN A 81 -13.82 4.67 -10.02
CA ASN A 81 -12.72 3.81 -9.59
C ASN A 81 -11.71 3.44 -10.71
N VAL A 82 -11.75 4.12 -11.85
CA VAL A 82 -10.86 3.88 -13.01
C VAL A 82 -9.40 3.90 -12.58
N LYS A 83 -8.99 4.88 -11.77
CA LYS A 83 -7.60 5.01 -11.28
C LYS A 83 -7.08 3.77 -10.54
N PHE A 84 -7.92 3.07 -9.78
CA PHE A 84 -7.55 1.82 -9.10
C PHE A 84 -7.41 0.67 -10.10
N ARG A 85 -8.35 0.58 -11.05
CA ARG A 85 -8.30 -0.43 -12.12
C ARG A 85 -7.07 -0.26 -12.99
N ASP A 86 -6.76 0.98 -13.40
CA ASP A 86 -5.57 1.29 -14.19
C ASP A 86 -4.30 0.90 -13.45
N TYR A 87 -4.23 1.22 -12.16
CA TYR A 87 -3.10 0.80 -11.33
C TYR A 87 -2.98 -0.71 -11.24
N PHE A 88 -4.06 -1.44 -10.93
CA PHE A 88 -4.02 -2.91 -10.82
C PHE A 88 -3.58 -3.55 -12.13
N LEU A 89 -4.10 -3.08 -13.26
CA LEU A 89 -3.67 -3.54 -14.58
C LEU A 89 -2.18 -3.25 -14.84
N SER A 90 -1.69 -2.07 -14.44
CA SER A 90 -0.28 -1.70 -14.66
C SER A 90 0.70 -2.57 -13.89
N VAL A 91 0.30 -3.14 -12.77
CA VAL A 91 1.12 -4.02 -11.91
C VAL A 91 0.67 -5.48 -11.93
N GLU A 92 -0.17 -5.84 -12.90
CA GLU A 92 -0.66 -7.21 -13.13
C GLU A 92 -1.36 -7.84 -11.93
N LEU A 93 -2.02 -7.03 -11.10
CA LEU A 93 -2.92 -7.53 -10.08
C LEU A 93 -4.28 -7.88 -10.67
N PRO A 94 -4.95 -8.93 -10.18
CA PRO A 94 -6.33 -9.21 -10.54
C PRO A 94 -7.24 -8.01 -10.23
N LEU A 95 -8.19 -7.73 -11.12
CA LEU A 95 -9.17 -6.67 -10.88
C LEU A 95 -10.16 -7.09 -9.80
N TYR A 96 -10.42 -6.20 -8.87
CA TYR A 96 -11.46 -6.34 -7.85
C TYR A 96 -12.06 -4.98 -7.49
N THR A 97 -13.22 -4.99 -6.86
CA THR A 97 -13.85 -3.79 -6.27
C THR A 97 -13.39 -3.63 -4.82
N ALA A 98 -13.43 -2.41 -4.31
CA ALA A 98 -13.09 -2.16 -2.90
C ALA A 98 -13.85 -3.11 -1.97
N PHE A 99 -13.13 -3.71 -1.03
CA PHE A 99 -13.78 -4.45 0.06
C PHE A 99 -14.46 -3.47 1.01
N SER A 100 -15.70 -3.77 1.41
CA SER A 100 -16.33 -2.97 2.46
C SER A 100 -15.59 -3.16 3.79
N TYR A 101 -15.41 -2.09 4.54
CA TYR A 101 -14.86 -2.16 5.90
C TYR A 101 -15.70 -3.06 6.83
N GLU A 102 -16.98 -3.25 6.53
CA GLU A 102 -17.88 -4.13 7.28
C GLU A 102 -17.59 -5.62 7.04
N SER A 103 -16.85 -5.94 5.97
CA SER A 103 -16.51 -7.33 5.64
C SER A 103 -15.46 -7.96 6.55
N VAL A 104 -14.80 -7.16 7.39
CA VAL A 104 -13.81 -7.60 8.37
C VAL A 104 -13.79 -6.67 9.58
N ASN A 105 -13.68 -7.24 10.78
CA ASN A 105 -13.46 -6.43 11.98
C ASN A 105 -12.04 -5.85 11.94
N LEU A 106 -11.90 -4.60 11.53
CA LEU A 106 -10.60 -3.91 11.43
C LEU A 106 -9.90 -3.72 12.78
N SER A 107 -10.60 -3.84 13.91
CA SER A 107 -9.99 -3.83 15.24
C SER A 107 -9.44 -5.20 15.67
N SER A 108 -9.71 -6.28 14.91
CA SER A 108 -9.18 -7.62 15.14
C SER A 108 -8.02 -7.91 14.21
N ILE A 109 -6.82 -8.04 14.77
CA ILE A 109 -5.61 -8.40 14.01
C ILE A 109 -5.78 -9.75 13.33
N GLU A 110 -6.28 -10.76 14.07
CA GLU A 110 -6.51 -12.11 13.54
C GLU A 110 -7.50 -12.07 12.39
N GLY A 111 -8.57 -11.28 12.51
CA GLY A 111 -9.56 -11.06 11.45
C GLY A 111 -8.93 -10.48 10.20
N VAL A 112 -8.13 -9.42 10.32
CA VAL A 112 -7.42 -8.79 9.20
C VAL A 112 -6.40 -9.73 8.59
N CYS A 113 -5.56 -10.40 9.39
CA CYS A 113 -4.57 -11.35 8.88
C CYS A 113 -5.21 -12.52 8.13
N SER A 114 -6.31 -13.07 8.66
CA SER A 114 -7.08 -14.12 7.99
C SER A 114 -7.71 -13.62 6.68
N PHE A 115 -8.17 -12.37 6.64
CA PHE A 115 -8.71 -11.76 5.43
C PHE A 115 -7.64 -11.63 4.34
N PHE A 116 -6.43 -11.18 4.69
CA PHE A 116 -5.30 -11.08 3.78
C PHE A 116 -4.82 -12.46 3.28
N SER A 117 -4.72 -13.46 4.16
CA SER A 117 -4.25 -14.80 3.79
C SER A 117 -5.11 -15.46 2.70
N LYS A 118 -6.43 -15.19 2.71
CA LYS A 118 -7.38 -15.66 1.70
C LYS A 118 -7.33 -14.86 0.39
N ARG A 119 -6.62 -13.72 0.36
CA ARG A 119 -6.58 -12.75 -0.75
C ARG A 119 -5.17 -12.38 -1.18
N ARG A 120 -4.21 -13.26 -0.98
CA ARG A 120 -2.80 -13.02 -1.31
C ARG A 120 -2.58 -12.54 -2.75
N CYS A 121 -3.30 -13.12 -3.72
CA CYS A 121 -3.17 -12.75 -5.12
C CYS A 121 -3.62 -11.32 -5.45
N TYR A 122 -4.41 -10.68 -4.57
CA TYR A 122 -4.86 -9.30 -4.72
C TYR A 122 -4.02 -8.29 -3.94
N SER A 123 -3.19 -8.75 -3.01
CA SER A 123 -2.60 -7.89 -1.98
C SER A 123 -1.18 -7.43 -2.28
N LEU A 124 -0.48 -8.07 -3.21
CA LEU A 124 0.90 -7.72 -3.53
C LEU A 124 1.27 -8.12 -4.96
N PRO A 125 1.72 -7.17 -5.81
CA PRO A 125 2.27 -7.48 -7.12
C PRO A 125 3.55 -8.32 -7.02
N SER A 126 3.89 -9.07 -8.08
CA SER A 126 5.15 -9.79 -8.12
C SER A 126 6.35 -8.81 -8.09
N GLY A 127 7.47 -9.23 -7.48
CA GLY A 127 8.69 -8.41 -7.45
C GLY A 127 9.20 -8.09 -8.86
N LYS A 128 9.09 -9.05 -9.77
CA LYS A 128 9.49 -8.89 -11.17
C LYS A 128 8.75 -7.72 -11.83
N ILE A 129 7.42 -7.68 -11.74
CA ILE A 129 6.63 -6.61 -12.38
C ILE A 129 6.93 -5.24 -11.78
N LEU A 130 7.14 -5.16 -10.47
CA LEU A 130 7.48 -3.89 -9.82
C LEU A 130 8.84 -3.36 -10.29
N ILE A 131 9.84 -4.23 -10.44
CA ILE A 131 11.16 -3.86 -10.99
C ILE A 131 11.01 -3.40 -12.44
N GLU A 132 10.28 -4.13 -13.28
CA GLU A 132 10.03 -3.78 -14.68
C GLU A 132 9.37 -2.40 -14.77
N ARG A 133 8.29 -2.14 -14.03
CA ARG A 133 7.59 -0.84 -14.05
C ARG A 133 8.46 0.30 -13.54
N SER A 134 9.27 0.06 -12.50
CA SER A 134 10.21 1.06 -11.99
C SER A 134 11.26 1.43 -13.05
N ASN A 135 11.81 0.44 -13.74
CA ASN A 135 12.76 0.67 -14.83
C ASN A 135 12.11 1.40 -16.01
N ASP A 136 10.88 1.06 -16.39
CA ASP A 136 10.12 1.75 -17.44
C ASP A 136 9.89 3.23 -17.10
N LEU A 137 9.53 3.54 -15.84
CA LEU A 137 9.34 4.91 -15.37
C LEU A 137 10.65 5.71 -15.44
N ILE A 138 11.76 5.12 -14.99
CA ILE A 138 13.08 5.73 -15.06
C ILE A 138 13.50 6.01 -16.51
N ALA A 139 13.29 5.03 -17.41
CA ALA A 139 13.66 5.15 -18.82
C ALA A 139 12.83 6.20 -19.58
N LYS A 140 11.61 6.47 -19.13
CA LYS A 140 10.68 7.44 -19.74
C LYS A 140 10.65 8.79 -19.00
N ALA A 141 11.49 8.97 -17.98
CA ALA A 141 11.54 10.23 -17.26
C ALA A 141 11.91 11.38 -18.23
N PRO A 142 11.17 12.51 -18.22
CA PRO A 142 11.41 13.62 -19.15
C PRO A 142 12.61 14.50 -18.75
N PHE A 143 13.51 14.00 -17.93
CA PHE A 143 14.71 14.69 -17.43
C PHE A 143 15.85 13.69 -17.28
N ASP A 144 17.08 14.20 -17.47
CA ASP A 144 18.29 13.40 -17.28
C ASP A 144 18.47 13.07 -15.79
N ILE A 145 18.55 11.77 -15.49
CA ILE A 145 18.90 11.31 -14.16
C ILE A 145 20.41 11.08 -14.13
N LEU A 146 21.10 11.74 -13.21
CA LEU A 146 22.54 11.53 -13.03
C LEU A 146 22.85 10.04 -12.84
N GLU A 147 23.84 9.50 -13.57
CA GLU A 147 24.15 8.06 -13.58
C GLU A 147 24.38 7.49 -12.18
N ASP A 148 25.02 8.24 -11.29
CA ASP A 148 25.24 7.82 -9.90
C ASP A 148 23.93 7.65 -9.13
N LYS A 149 22.97 8.57 -9.32
CA LYS A 149 21.65 8.49 -8.71
C LYS A 149 20.82 7.37 -9.31
N LEU A 150 20.95 7.16 -10.62
CA LEU A 150 20.28 6.07 -11.32
C LEU A 150 20.74 4.70 -10.81
N ARG A 151 22.06 4.52 -10.63
CA ARG A 151 22.62 3.29 -10.06
C ARG A 151 22.16 3.07 -8.63
N LEU A 152 22.13 4.11 -7.81
CA LEU A 152 21.61 4.04 -6.43
C LEU A 152 20.14 3.64 -6.40
N LEU A 153 19.30 4.24 -7.23
CA LEU A 153 17.87 3.90 -7.34
C LEU A 153 17.64 2.44 -7.76
N LYS A 154 18.40 1.96 -8.76
CA LYS A 154 18.29 0.56 -9.21
C LYS A 154 18.68 -0.42 -8.10
N ASN A 155 19.78 -0.16 -7.39
CA ASN A 155 20.21 -0.99 -6.27
C ASN A 155 19.16 -1.01 -5.14
N LEU A 156 18.57 0.15 -4.78
CA LEU A 156 17.53 0.24 -3.75
C LEU A 156 16.25 -0.52 -4.14
N ILE A 157 15.86 -0.49 -5.41
CA ILE A 157 14.71 -1.23 -5.92
C ILE A 157 14.96 -2.74 -5.82
N GLU A 158 16.15 -3.20 -6.25
CA GLU A 158 16.54 -4.60 -6.19
C GLU A 158 16.64 -5.10 -4.74
N GLU A 159 17.36 -4.41 -3.86
CA GLU A 159 17.49 -4.77 -2.45
C GLU A 159 16.12 -4.91 -1.76
N LYS A 160 15.23 -3.94 -1.92
CA LYS A 160 13.89 -3.99 -1.32
C LYS A 160 13.00 -5.08 -1.90
N CYS A 161 13.21 -5.47 -3.16
CA CYS A 161 12.50 -6.60 -3.76
C CYS A 161 12.99 -7.96 -3.23
N TYR A 162 14.27 -8.06 -2.78
CA TYR A 162 14.85 -9.31 -2.27
C TYR A 162 14.72 -9.48 -0.75
N GLU A 163 14.75 -8.39 0.05
CA GLU A 163 14.71 -8.49 1.51
C GLU A 163 13.38 -9.01 2.09
N ASN A 164 12.29 -8.90 1.34
CA ASN A 164 10.96 -9.31 1.80
C ASN A 164 10.54 -10.74 1.44
N HIS A 165 11.50 -11.65 1.16
CA HIS A 165 11.22 -13.09 1.09
C HIS A 165 10.88 -13.75 2.44
N ARG A 166 10.63 -12.96 3.50
CA ARG A 166 10.32 -13.46 4.85
C ARG A 166 8.88 -13.90 5.08
N PHE A 167 8.05 -13.92 4.04
CA PHE A 167 6.65 -14.37 4.13
C PHE A 167 6.34 -15.51 3.13
N ASN A 168 7.26 -16.47 2.99
CA ASN A 168 6.95 -17.78 2.45
C ASN A 168 6.61 -18.77 3.56
#